data_3e8af83cf319ea314ad5c49608544059
#
_entry.id   3e8af83cf319ea314ad5c49608544059
#
_cell.length_a   1.000
_cell.length_b   1.000
_cell.length_c   1.000
_cell.angle_alpha   90.00
_cell.angle_beta   90.00
_cell.angle_gamma   90.00
#
_symmetry.space_group_name_H-M   'P 1'
#
loop_
_entity.id
_entity.type
_entity.pdbx_description
1 polymer ?
#
loop_
_entity_poly.entity_id
_entity_poly.type
_entity_poly.pdbx_seq_one_letter_code
_entity_poly.pdbx_strand_id
1 'polypeptide(L)'
;MHLPHGDVETPVFMPVGTQATVKSMTPDEMKDMIHSHIILSNTYHLFLRPGAELIKEAGGLHKFMNWDRNILTDSGGFQVFSLSKIRKITEEGVEFRSHIDGAKKFMAAEDSMYVQNCLGSDIMMAFDECAPYPATYDYVKNSMERTLRWAARCKDYHKNTEKQALFGIVQGGMYEDLRKISAKETIDIGFPGYAIGGISVGEPKEEFLRILKYTAPLLPEDKPRYLMGVGTPDYLIEAALAGVDMCDCVLPTRMARNGSALTHYGKLNMLNACHIKDFTTLDPDCDCYTCKNYTRAYIHHLFKAKEILGARLLSIHNLRFLVNLMENVREAIPNFSERRRPSSRPPLPNSRPIVIIRFIHGSFQGWRITHA
;
A
#
# COMPACT_ATOMS: atom_id res chain seq x y z
N MET A 1 -4.16 -0.54 -15.80
CA MET A 1 -5.54 -0.67 -15.31
C MET A 1 -6.31 0.55 -15.77
N HIS A 2 -7.52 0.35 -16.31
CA HIS A 2 -8.42 1.45 -16.69
C HIS A 2 -9.41 1.66 -15.55
N LEU A 3 -9.38 2.83 -14.93
CA LEU A 3 -10.20 3.18 -13.78
C LEU A 3 -10.95 4.49 -14.04
N PRO A 4 -12.01 4.83 -13.28
CA PRO A 4 -12.83 6.02 -13.54
C PRO A 4 -12.07 7.36 -13.54
N HIS A 5 -11.01 7.50 -12.75
CA HIS A 5 -10.19 8.72 -12.69
C HIS A 5 -8.85 8.59 -13.44
N GLY A 6 -8.80 7.75 -14.47
CA GLY A 6 -7.67 7.61 -15.38
C GLY A 6 -6.95 6.28 -15.31
N ASP A 7 -5.98 6.12 -16.19
CA ASP A 7 -5.19 4.90 -16.32
C ASP A 7 -4.09 4.84 -15.26
N VAL A 8 -3.86 3.62 -14.74
CA VAL A 8 -2.75 3.34 -13.83
C VAL A 8 -1.87 2.27 -14.47
N GLU A 9 -0.63 2.65 -14.76
CA GLU A 9 0.41 1.71 -15.20
C GLU A 9 0.90 0.87 -14.03
N THR A 10 1.12 -0.43 -14.27
CA THR A 10 1.57 -1.39 -13.25
C THR A 10 2.93 -2.01 -13.62
N PRO A 11 3.74 -2.42 -12.63
CA PRO A 11 3.49 -2.35 -11.19
C PRO A 11 3.55 -0.93 -10.63
N VAL A 12 2.78 -0.64 -9.56
CA VAL A 12 2.65 0.69 -8.97
C VAL A 12 2.76 0.65 -7.44
N PHE A 13 3.39 1.68 -6.87
CA PHE A 13 3.34 1.97 -5.44
C PHE A 13 2.26 3.00 -5.14
N MET A 14 1.41 2.72 -4.16
CA MET A 14 0.34 3.61 -3.71
C MET A 14 0.72 4.31 -2.41
N PRO A 15 0.97 5.63 -2.42
CA PRO A 15 1.11 6.42 -1.20
C PRO A 15 -0.15 6.36 -0.33
N VAL A 16 0.03 6.25 1.00
CA VAL A 16 -1.10 6.11 1.93
C VAL A 16 -1.57 7.46 2.45
N GLY A 17 -2.80 7.81 2.11
CA GLY A 17 -3.55 8.96 2.59
C GLY A 17 -4.58 8.58 3.65
N THR A 18 -4.15 8.20 4.84
CA THR A 18 -4.94 7.57 5.91
C THR A 18 -6.26 8.29 6.23
N GLN A 19 -6.26 9.61 6.31
CA GLN A 19 -7.41 10.45 6.69
C GLN A 19 -7.68 11.50 5.60
N ALA A 20 -7.95 11.04 4.39
CA ALA A 20 -8.14 11.89 3.21
C ALA A 20 -6.94 12.82 2.95
N THR A 21 -5.73 12.41 3.33
CA THR A 21 -4.50 13.16 3.03
C THR A 21 -3.27 12.25 3.15
N VAL A 22 -2.36 12.32 2.18
CA VAL A 22 -1.00 11.84 2.35
C VAL A 22 -0.28 12.82 3.27
N LYS A 23 0.26 12.31 4.39
CA LYS A 23 0.74 13.17 5.48
C LYS A 23 1.73 14.23 5.01
N SER A 24 1.41 15.49 5.29
CA SER A 24 2.20 16.69 4.97
C SER A 24 2.34 17.00 3.47
N MET A 25 1.48 16.43 2.61
CA MET A 25 1.47 16.65 1.16
C MET A 25 0.13 17.20 0.70
N THR A 26 0.18 18.17 -0.21
CA THR A 26 -1.00 18.61 -0.96
C THR A 26 -1.27 17.68 -2.15
N PRO A 27 -2.50 17.63 -2.68
CA PRO A 27 -2.81 16.90 -3.92
C PRO A 27 -1.92 17.31 -5.10
N ASP A 28 -1.67 18.60 -5.28
CA ASP A 28 -0.82 19.09 -6.38
C ASP A 28 0.63 18.60 -6.24
N GLU A 29 1.19 18.64 -5.03
CA GLU A 29 2.52 18.07 -4.79
C GLU A 29 2.58 16.57 -5.05
N MET A 30 1.50 15.84 -4.71
CA MET A 30 1.41 14.41 -5.03
C MET A 30 1.37 14.15 -6.54
N LYS A 31 0.75 15.05 -7.31
CA LYS A 31 0.69 14.96 -8.78
C LYS A 31 2.00 15.40 -9.44
N ASP A 32 2.52 16.56 -9.05
CA ASP A 32 3.58 17.26 -9.79
C ASP A 32 4.99 16.91 -9.31
N MET A 33 5.16 16.58 -8.02
CA MET A 33 6.47 16.26 -7.44
C MET A 33 6.67 14.77 -7.22
N ILE A 34 5.60 14.04 -6.89
CA ILE A 34 5.68 12.60 -6.60
C ILE A 34 5.32 11.76 -7.82
N HIS A 35 4.49 12.30 -8.73
CA HIS A 35 3.94 11.63 -9.91
C HIS A 35 3.04 10.44 -9.55
N SER A 36 2.29 10.55 -8.44
CA SER A 36 1.38 9.51 -8.02
C SER A 36 0.12 9.48 -8.88
N HIS A 37 -0.25 8.31 -9.41
CA HIS A 37 -1.45 8.09 -10.21
C HIS A 37 -2.61 7.50 -9.40
N ILE A 38 -2.29 6.96 -8.24
CA ILE A 38 -3.25 6.34 -7.32
C ILE A 38 -2.75 6.49 -5.88
N ILE A 39 -3.65 6.74 -4.96
CA ILE A 39 -3.37 6.76 -3.51
C ILE A 39 -4.30 5.80 -2.79
N LEU A 40 -3.92 5.42 -1.57
CA LEU A 40 -4.77 4.62 -0.68
C LEU A 40 -5.31 5.47 0.46
N SER A 41 -6.62 5.33 0.77
CA SER A 41 -7.26 5.92 1.96
C SER A 41 -7.84 4.83 2.85
N ASN A 42 -7.88 5.08 4.18
CA ASN A 42 -8.29 4.06 5.14
C ASN A 42 -9.76 4.22 5.54
N THR A 43 -10.57 3.22 5.24
CA THR A 43 -11.99 3.14 5.55
C THR A 43 -12.27 3.28 7.06
N TYR A 44 -11.55 2.55 7.91
CA TYR A 44 -11.71 2.63 9.36
C TYR A 44 -11.53 4.05 9.91
N HIS A 45 -10.48 4.74 9.50
CA HIS A 45 -10.20 6.09 9.99
C HIS A 45 -11.26 7.09 9.52
N LEU A 46 -11.70 6.99 8.27
CA LEU A 46 -12.71 7.87 7.70
C LEU A 46 -14.13 7.56 8.19
N PHE A 47 -14.43 6.32 8.54
CA PHE A 47 -15.64 5.93 9.24
C PHE A 47 -15.76 6.60 10.62
N LEU A 48 -14.64 6.65 11.36
CA LEU A 48 -14.62 7.26 12.69
C LEU A 48 -14.59 8.80 12.62
N ARG A 49 -13.85 9.36 11.67
CA ARG A 49 -13.69 10.82 11.52
C ARG A 49 -13.28 11.18 10.09
N PRO A 50 -13.99 12.01 9.36
CA PRO A 50 -15.15 12.82 9.82
C PRO A 50 -16.48 12.06 9.79
N GLY A 51 -16.51 10.83 9.32
CA GLY A 51 -17.71 10.03 9.09
C GLY A 51 -18.05 9.92 7.61
N ALA A 52 -18.61 8.77 7.21
CA ALA A 52 -18.89 8.45 5.82
C ALA A 52 -19.93 9.40 5.19
N GLU A 53 -20.99 9.75 5.95
CA GLU A 53 -22.06 10.62 5.47
C GLU A 53 -21.55 12.01 5.10
N LEU A 54 -20.70 12.62 5.93
CA LEU A 54 -20.13 13.95 5.65
C LEU A 54 -19.33 13.92 4.34
N ILE A 55 -18.54 12.88 4.12
CA ILE A 55 -17.74 12.74 2.88
C ILE A 55 -18.65 12.54 1.67
N LYS A 56 -19.73 11.77 1.82
CA LYS A 56 -20.76 11.57 0.78
C LYS A 56 -21.45 12.92 0.43
N GLU A 57 -21.85 13.70 1.43
CA GLU A 57 -22.43 15.04 1.23
C GLU A 57 -21.45 15.99 0.53
N ALA A 58 -20.13 15.88 0.81
CA ALA A 58 -19.09 16.63 0.12
C ALA A 58 -18.88 16.18 -1.34
N GLY A 59 -19.52 15.09 -1.78
CA GLY A 59 -19.42 14.53 -3.13
C GLY A 59 -18.33 13.47 -3.29
N GLY A 60 -17.96 12.78 -2.21
CA GLY A 60 -16.94 11.73 -2.16
C GLY A 60 -15.55 12.24 -1.85
N LEU A 61 -14.61 11.30 -1.65
CA LEU A 61 -13.21 11.62 -1.28
C LEU A 61 -12.51 12.51 -2.30
N HIS A 62 -12.72 12.28 -3.59
CA HIS A 62 -12.10 13.07 -4.65
C HIS A 62 -12.39 14.56 -4.49
N LYS A 63 -13.65 14.94 -4.30
CA LYS A 63 -14.04 16.34 -4.05
C LYS A 63 -13.60 16.82 -2.68
N PHE A 64 -13.77 16.00 -1.65
CA PHE A 64 -13.46 16.34 -0.27
C PHE A 64 -11.99 16.72 -0.08
N MET A 65 -11.07 16.00 -0.73
CA MET A 65 -9.62 16.24 -0.61
C MET A 65 -8.99 16.94 -1.83
N ASN A 66 -9.79 17.33 -2.84
CA ASN A 66 -9.33 17.94 -4.09
C ASN A 66 -8.33 17.05 -4.84
N TRP A 67 -8.62 15.76 -4.94
CA TRP A 67 -7.81 14.77 -5.65
C TRP A 67 -8.55 14.26 -6.89
N ASP A 68 -7.98 14.42 -8.06
CA ASP A 68 -8.59 14.12 -9.37
C ASP A 68 -8.08 12.83 -10.01
N ARG A 69 -7.24 12.06 -9.31
CA ARG A 69 -6.71 10.76 -9.75
C ARG A 69 -7.31 9.62 -8.93
N ASN A 70 -6.90 8.39 -9.21
CA ASN A 70 -7.51 7.23 -8.60
C ASN A 70 -7.28 7.10 -7.09
N ILE A 71 -8.26 6.53 -6.40
CA ILE A 71 -8.22 6.21 -4.97
C ILE A 71 -8.58 4.74 -4.78
N LEU A 72 -7.76 4.02 -3.99
CA LEU A 72 -8.13 2.74 -3.40
C LEU A 72 -8.50 2.97 -1.93
N THR A 73 -9.62 2.41 -1.47
CA THR A 73 -9.93 2.33 -0.04
C THR A 73 -9.73 0.90 0.47
N ASP A 74 -9.03 0.77 1.60
CA ASP A 74 -8.92 -0.53 2.29
C ASP A 74 -10.28 -0.97 2.88
N SER A 75 -10.34 -2.20 3.39
CA SER A 75 -11.57 -2.74 4.00
C SER A 75 -11.90 -2.14 5.37
N GLY A 76 -10.91 -1.56 6.05
CA GLY A 76 -10.98 -1.20 7.47
C GLY A 76 -10.69 -2.36 8.42
N GLY A 77 -10.67 -3.61 7.95
CA GLY A 77 -10.47 -4.81 8.76
C GLY A 77 -9.17 -4.77 9.55
N PHE A 78 -8.04 -4.62 8.88
CA PHE A 78 -6.73 -4.61 9.54
C PHE A 78 -6.63 -3.56 10.66
N GLN A 79 -7.18 -2.35 10.48
CA GLN A 79 -7.13 -1.28 11.48
C GLN A 79 -8.01 -1.61 12.69
N VAL A 80 -9.16 -2.24 12.49
CA VAL A 80 -9.98 -2.76 13.59
C VAL A 80 -9.19 -3.78 14.40
N PHE A 81 -8.41 -4.64 13.73
CA PHE A 81 -7.60 -5.66 14.41
C PHE A 81 -6.35 -5.09 15.08
N SER A 82 -5.67 -4.14 14.49
CA SER A 82 -4.39 -3.61 14.96
C SER A 82 -4.52 -2.48 15.99
N LEU A 83 -5.53 -1.61 15.88
CA LEU A 83 -5.68 -0.41 16.71
C LEU A 83 -6.62 -0.59 17.90
N SER A 84 -7.53 -1.56 17.87
CA SER A 84 -8.44 -1.81 18.99
C SER A 84 -7.89 -2.86 19.93
N LYS A 85 -7.59 -2.45 21.18
CA LYS A 85 -7.17 -3.37 22.26
C LYS A 85 -8.32 -4.27 22.73
N ILE A 86 -9.57 -3.83 22.57
CA ILE A 86 -10.78 -4.55 22.95
C ILE A 86 -11.62 -4.72 21.71
N ARG A 87 -11.64 -5.95 21.21
CA ARG A 87 -12.45 -6.35 20.04
C ARG A 87 -13.09 -7.71 20.27
N LYS A 88 -14.26 -7.91 19.71
CA LYS A 88 -14.94 -9.20 19.66
C LYS A 88 -15.29 -9.49 18.21
N ILE A 89 -14.75 -10.57 17.68
CA ILE A 89 -15.00 -11.03 16.31
C ILE A 89 -16.12 -12.06 16.38
N THR A 90 -17.13 -11.89 15.55
CA THR A 90 -18.23 -12.84 15.37
C THR A 90 -18.42 -13.14 13.88
N GLU A 91 -19.34 -14.00 13.53
CA GLU A 91 -19.66 -14.25 12.13
C GLU A 91 -20.32 -13.04 11.44
N GLU A 92 -21.08 -12.27 12.21
CA GLU A 92 -21.79 -11.08 11.73
C GLU A 92 -20.83 -9.92 11.42
N GLY A 93 -19.75 -9.78 12.20
CA GLY A 93 -18.79 -8.69 12.08
C GLY A 93 -17.91 -8.53 13.30
N VAL A 94 -17.36 -7.32 13.49
CA VAL A 94 -16.42 -7.01 14.55
C VAL A 94 -16.94 -5.87 15.43
N GLU A 95 -17.07 -6.15 16.71
CA GLU A 95 -17.29 -5.15 17.73
C GLU A 95 -15.94 -4.65 18.26
N PHE A 96 -15.78 -3.32 18.35
CA PHE A 96 -14.52 -2.71 18.79
C PHE A 96 -14.76 -1.38 19.50
N ARG A 97 -13.71 -0.88 20.18
CA ARG A 97 -13.72 0.48 20.71
C ARG A 97 -12.92 1.44 19.83
N SER A 98 -13.54 2.56 19.52
CA SER A 98 -12.90 3.65 18.79
C SER A 98 -11.64 4.13 19.53
N HIS A 99 -10.53 4.26 18.82
CA HIS A 99 -9.29 4.79 19.38
C HIS A 99 -9.32 6.31 19.61
N ILE A 100 -10.36 7.01 19.11
CA ILE A 100 -10.53 8.45 19.22
C ILE A 100 -11.17 8.83 20.56
N ASP A 101 -12.28 8.16 20.89
CA ASP A 101 -13.17 8.55 22.01
C ASP A 101 -13.56 7.36 22.91
N GLY A 102 -13.08 6.15 22.58
CA GLY A 102 -13.41 4.91 23.32
C GLY A 102 -14.82 4.40 23.09
N ALA A 103 -15.63 5.05 22.24
CA ALA A 103 -17.00 4.63 21.96
C ALA A 103 -17.04 3.20 21.36
N LYS A 104 -18.04 2.43 21.79
CA LYS A 104 -18.31 1.11 21.26
C LYS A 104 -18.85 1.21 19.84
N LYS A 105 -18.26 0.50 18.90
CA LYS A 105 -18.62 0.47 17.48
C LYS A 105 -18.74 -0.97 17.02
N PHE A 106 -19.51 -1.17 15.96
CA PHE A 106 -19.63 -2.43 15.25
C PHE A 106 -19.38 -2.18 13.76
N MET A 107 -18.76 -3.13 13.08
CA MET A 107 -18.55 -3.09 11.64
C MET A 107 -18.73 -4.49 11.07
N ALA A 108 -19.71 -4.65 10.21
CA ALA A 108 -19.94 -5.82 9.39
C ALA A 108 -19.35 -5.65 7.98
N ALA A 109 -19.43 -6.71 7.17
CA ALA A 109 -19.05 -6.66 5.76
C ALA A 109 -19.85 -5.58 5.00
N GLU A 110 -21.14 -5.51 5.24
CA GLU A 110 -22.07 -4.55 4.62
C GLU A 110 -21.76 -3.11 5.06
N ASP A 111 -21.39 -2.90 6.34
CA ASP A 111 -21.01 -1.57 6.84
C ASP A 111 -19.74 -1.06 6.15
N SER A 112 -18.72 -1.94 5.99
CA SER A 112 -17.52 -1.60 5.25
C SER A 112 -17.84 -1.21 3.80
N MET A 113 -18.70 -1.96 3.12
CA MET A 113 -19.14 -1.64 1.76
C MET A 113 -19.90 -0.32 1.71
N TYR A 114 -20.82 -0.09 2.65
CA TYR A 114 -21.56 1.16 2.74
C TYR A 114 -20.62 2.36 2.90
N VAL A 115 -19.66 2.27 3.82
CA VAL A 115 -18.68 3.33 4.04
C VAL A 115 -17.87 3.58 2.77
N GLN A 116 -17.31 2.56 2.14
CA GLN A 116 -16.51 2.70 0.92
C GLN A 116 -17.34 3.24 -0.27
N ASN A 117 -18.62 2.87 -0.37
CA ASN A 117 -19.54 3.47 -1.36
C ASN A 117 -19.75 4.98 -1.10
N CYS A 118 -19.86 5.40 0.16
CA CYS A 118 -19.95 6.81 0.52
C CYS A 118 -18.65 7.58 0.22
N LEU A 119 -17.49 6.94 0.43
CA LEU A 119 -16.18 7.50 0.11
C LEU A 119 -15.97 7.68 -1.41
N GLY A 120 -16.57 6.82 -2.23
CA GLY A 120 -16.53 6.94 -3.70
C GLY A 120 -15.16 6.68 -4.30
N SER A 121 -14.37 5.73 -3.74
CA SER A 121 -13.09 5.31 -4.28
C SER A 121 -13.24 4.52 -5.57
N ASP A 122 -12.20 4.48 -6.42
CA ASP A 122 -12.20 3.70 -7.66
C ASP A 122 -12.04 2.20 -7.40
N ILE A 123 -11.25 1.84 -6.40
CA ILE A 123 -11.06 0.46 -5.95
C ILE A 123 -11.47 0.37 -4.48
N MET A 124 -12.27 -0.64 -4.17
CA MET A 124 -12.72 -1.02 -2.84
C MET A 124 -12.16 -2.37 -2.46
N MET A 125 -11.90 -2.61 -1.18
CA MET A 125 -11.47 -3.92 -0.68
C MET A 125 -12.58 -4.62 0.07
N ALA A 126 -12.75 -5.93 -0.15
CA ALA A 126 -13.66 -6.75 0.63
C ALA A 126 -13.25 -6.77 2.11
N PHE A 127 -14.24 -6.79 3.02
CA PHE A 127 -13.97 -6.85 4.45
C PHE A 127 -13.35 -8.20 4.82
N ASP A 128 -12.25 -8.18 5.57
CA ASP A 128 -11.43 -9.35 5.87
C ASP A 128 -10.99 -9.40 7.32
N GLU A 129 -10.59 -10.58 7.77
CA GLU A 129 -9.88 -10.78 9.04
C GLU A 129 -8.41 -11.14 8.76
N CYS A 130 -7.50 -10.23 9.11
CA CYS A 130 -6.06 -10.49 9.04
C CYS A 130 -5.61 -11.21 10.32
N ALA A 131 -5.25 -12.49 10.19
CA ALA A 131 -4.71 -13.27 11.30
C ALA A 131 -3.35 -12.68 11.76
N PRO A 132 -3.05 -12.65 13.09
CA PRO A 132 -1.76 -12.20 13.58
C PRO A 132 -0.65 -13.21 13.23
N TYR A 133 0.61 -12.76 13.32
CA TYR A 133 1.76 -13.65 13.25
C TYR A 133 2.52 -13.62 14.59
N PRO A 134 2.89 -14.80 15.16
CA PRO A 134 2.47 -16.14 14.75
C PRO A 134 1.02 -16.46 15.15
N ALA A 135 0.39 -17.37 14.41
CA ALA A 135 -0.95 -17.91 14.76
C ALA A 135 -1.00 -19.41 14.49
N THR A 136 -1.87 -20.12 15.22
CA THR A 136 -2.08 -21.56 15.02
C THR A 136 -2.83 -21.84 13.72
N TYR A 137 -2.63 -23.04 13.16
CA TYR A 137 -3.32 -23.48 11.94
C TYR A 137 -4.85 -23.33 12.05
N ASP A 138 -5.45 -23.81 13.14
CA ASP A 138 -6.89 -23.76 13.35
C ASP A 138 -7.43 -22.32 13.43
N TYR A 139 -6.70 -21.42 14.08
CA TYR A 139 -7.08 -20.00 14.09
C TYR A 139 -7.06 -19.41 12.69
N VAL A 140 -5.98 -19.62 11.95
CA VAL A 140 -5.82 -19.09 10.58
C VAL A 140 -6.87 -19.67 9.64
N LYS A 141 -7.19 -20.97 9.78
CA LYS A 141 -8.24 -21.62 9.00
C LYS A 141 -9.60 -20.97 9.26
N ASN A 142 -10.01 -20.83 10.53
CA ASN A 142 -11.28 -20.22 10.90
C ASN A 142 -11.38 -18.75 10.44
N SER A 143 -10.29 -17.99 10.56
CA SER A 143 -10.18 -16.60 10.10
C SER A 143 -10.32 -16.51 8.57
N MET A 144 -9.63 -17.38 7.83
CA MET A 144 -9.70 -17.46 6.38
C MET A 144 -11.11 -17.81 5.89
N GLU A 145 -11.74 -18.83 6.46
CA GLU A 145 -13.10 -19.24 6.12
C GLU A 145 -14.12 -18.11 6.40
N ARG A 146 -13.97 -17.39 7.51
CA ARG A 146 -14.78 -16.19 7.81
C ARG A 146 -14.58 -15.09 6.79
N THR A 147 -13.33 -14.82 6.42
CA THR A 147 -13.01 -13.83 5.37
C THR A 147 -13.70 -14.18 4.05
N LEU A 148 -13.74 -15.43 3.65
CA LEU A 148 -14.45 -15.89 2.44
C LEU A 148 -15.96 -15.63 2.51
N ARG A 149 -16.59 -15.93 3.64
CA ARG A 149 -18.02 -15.63 3.85
C ARG A 149 -18.30 -14.13 3.84
N TRP A 150 -17.45 -13.32 4.47
CA TRP A 150 -17.55 -11.86 4.42
C TRP A 150 -17.31 -11.31 3.01
N ALA A 151 -16.37 -11.88 2.26
CA ALA A 151 -16.12 -11.48 0.86
C ALA A 151 -17.35 -11.71 -0.03
N ALA A 152 -18.06 -12.84 0.14
CA ALA A 152 -19.32 -13.09 -0.55
C ALA A 152 -20.39 -12.05 -0.19
N ARG A 153 -20.56 -11.74 1.12
CA ARG A 153 -21.49 -10.71 1.59
C ARG A 153 -21.14 -9.33 1.05
N CYS A 154 -19.85 -8.98 0.99
CA CYS A 154 -19.40 -7.73 0.37
C CYS A 154 -19.83 -7.64 -1.09
N LYS A 155 -19.62 -8.71 -1.86
CA LYS A 155 -20.00 -8.75 -3.27
C LYS A 155 -21.52 -8.65 -3.47
N ASP A 156 -22.29 -9.34 -2.65
CA ASP A 156 -23.76 -9.29 -2.71
C ASP A 156 -24.31 -7.89 -2.38
N TYR A 157 -23.67 -7.19 -1.44
CA TYR A 157 -24.06 -5.85 -1.05
C TYR A 157 -23.66 -4.79 -2.08
N HIS A 158 -22.48 -4.91 -2.68
CA HIS A 158 -21.93 -3.90 -3.60
C HIS A 158 -22.67 -3.90 -4.94
N LYS A 159 -23.31 -2.77 -5.29
CA LYS A 159 -24.07 -2.60 -6.54
C LYS A 159 -23.50 -1.57 -7.51
N ASN A 160 -22.53 -0.73 -7.05
CA ASN A 160 -21.98 0.35 -7.87
C ASN A 160 -20.78 -0.12 -8.73
N THR A 161 -20.92 -1.25 -9.38
CA THR A 161 -19.84 -1.98 -10.07
C THR A 161 -19.26 -1.25 -11.28
N GLU A 162 -20.01 -0.29 -11.87
CA GLU A 162 -19.52 0.52 -13.00
C GLU A 162 -18.54 1.61 -12.59
N LYS A 163 -18.62 2.07 -11.33
CA LYS A 163 -17.81 3.18 -10.82
C LYS A 163 -16.76 2.76 -9.81
N GLN A 164 -16.94 1.61 -9.17
CA GLN A 164 -16.08 1.13 -8.09
C GLN A 164 -15.79 -0.35 -8.27
N ALA A 165 -14.51 -0.71 -8.43
CA ALA A 165 -14.07 -2.09 -8.54
C ALA A 165 -13.85 -2.69 -7.15
N LEU A 166 -14.60 -3.72 -6.76
CA LEU A 166 -14.42 -4.43 -5.50
C LEU A 166 -13.39 -5.56 -5.66
N PHE A 167 -12.27 -5.51 -4.92
CA PHE A 167 -11.24 -6.55 -4.91
C PHE A 167 -11.45 -7.52 -3.76
N GLY A 168 -11.26 -8.83 -4.04
CA GLY A 168 -11.22 -9.87 -3.02
C GLY A 168 -9.85 -9.97 -2.34
N ILE A 169 -9.81 -10.47 -1.10
CA ILE A 169 -8.57 -10.62 -0.33
C ILE A 169 -8.33 -12.08 -0.02
N VAL A 170 -7.18 -12.60 -0.44
CA VAL A 170 -6.72 -13.96 -0.14
C VAL A 170 -5.97 -13.93 1.19
N GLN A 171 -6.49 -14.65 2.18
CA GLN A 171 -5.89 -14.88 3.48
C GLN A 171 -5.33 -16.32 3.59
N GLY A 172 -4.85 -16.77 4.75
CA GLY A 172 -4.33 -18.13 4.95
C GLY A 172 -3.02 -18.17 5.74
N GLY A 173 -2.55 -17.02 6.26
CA GLY A 173 -1.32 -16.93 7.06
C GLY A 173 -0.11 -17.49 6.33
N MET A 174 0.71 -18.28 7.03
CA MET A 174 1.91 -18.91 6.49
C MET A 174 1.67 -20.36 6.01
N TYR A 175 0.39 -20.76 5.83
CA TYR A 175 0.00 -22.12 5.45
C TYR A 175 -0.40 -22.20 3.98
N GLU A 176 0.39 -22.92 3.16
CA GLU A 176 0.21 -22.98 1.71
C GLU A 176 -1.12 -23.63 1.29
N ASP A 177 -1.54 -24.67 1.98
CA ASP A 177 -2.83 -25.33 1.75
C ASP A 177 -4.02 -24.37 1.99
N LEU A 178 -3.97 -23.57 3.06
CA LEU A 178 -4.99 -22.56 3.35
C LEU A 178 -4.95 -21.43 2.30
N ARG A 179 -3.76 -21.00 1.87
CA ARG A 179 -3.61 -20.02 0.77
C ARG A 179 -4.23 -20.52 -0.53
N LYS A 180 -4.02 -21.81 -0.85
CA LYS A 180 -4.59 -22.43 -2.05
C LYS A 180 -6.12 -22.48 -1.99
N ILE A 181 -6.69 -22.88 -0.85
CA ILE A 181 -8.15 -22.90 -0.63
C ILE A 181 -8.70 -21.48 -0.75
N SER A 182 -8.12 -20.54 -0.01
CA SER A 182 -8.53 -19.13 -0.02
C SER A 182 -8.48 -18.53 -1.43
N ALA A 183 -7.40 -18.73 -2.17
CA ALA A 183 -7.26 -18.21 -3.53
C ALA A 183 -8.36 -18.78 -4.44
N LYS A 184 -8.55 -20.11 -4.42
CA LYS A 184 -9.57 -20.77 -5.23
C LYS A 184 -10.98 -20.22 -4.93
N GLU A 185 -11.38 -20.19 -3.67
CA GLU A 185 -12.74 -19.77 -3.29
C GLU A 185 -12.95 -18.27 -3.51
N THR A 186 -11.93 -17.43 -3.29
CA THR A 186 -12.02 -16.00 -3.61
C THR A 186 -12.18 -15.78 -5.14
N ILE A 187 -11.49 -16.58 -5.97
CA ILE A 187 -11.65 -16.55 -7.41
C ILE A 187 -13.05 -17.04 -7.84
N ASP A 188 -13.55 -18.10 -7.22
CA ASP A 188 -14.89 -18.64 -7.49
C ASP A 188 -16.01 -17.63 -7.16
N ILE A 189 -15.84 -16.81 -6.11
CA ILE A 189 -16.71 -15.65 -5.83
C ILE A 189 -16.67 -14.66 -7.00
N GLY A 190 -15.52 -14.43 -7.61
CA GLY A 190 -15.36 -13.67 -8.86
C GLY A 190 -15.29 -12.16 -8.66
N PHE A 191 -14.08 -11.63 -8.48
CA PHE A 191 -13.78 -10.20 -8.34
C PHE A 191 -13.05 -9.66 -9.58
N PRO A 192 -13.10 -8.33 -9.85
CA PRO A 192 -12.33 -7.71 -10.93
C PRO A 192 -10.82 -7.62 -10.61
N GLY A 193 -10.41 -7.83 -9.35
CA GLY A 193 -9.02 -7.87 -8.91
C GLY A 193 -8.88 -8.60 -7.58
N TYR A 194 -7.65 -8.96 -7.22
CA TYR A 194 -7.36 -9.79 -6.05
C TYR A 194 -6.18 -9.25 -5.25
N ALA A 195 -6.32 -9.27 -3.92
CA ALA A 195 -5.24 -8.90 -3.02
C ALA A 195 -4.67 -10.11 -2.26
N ILE A 196 -3.39 -10.03 -1.94
CA ILE A 196 -2.69 -10.94 -1.04
C ILE A 196 -2.59 -10.23 0.31
N GLY A 197 -3.40 -10.66 1.27
CA GLY A 197 -3.39 -10.16 2.65
C GLY A 197 -2.69 -11.12 3.62
N GLY A 198 -2.53 -10.71 4.88
CA GLY A 198 -2.01 -11.56 5.96
C GLY A 198 -0.55 -12.00 5.80
N ILE A 199 0.25 -11.25 5.06
CA ILE A 199 1.71 -11.28 5.05
C ILE A 199 2.25 -9.86 5.24
N SER A 200 3.53 -9.68 5.59
CA SER A 200 4.10 -8.43 6.10
C SER A 200 3.50 -8.00 7.46
N VAL A 201 3.21 -8.98 8.31
CA VAL A 201 2.62 -8.81 9.64
C VAL A 201 3.57 -9.18 10.79
N GLY A 202 4.88 -9.31 10.49
CA GLY A 202 5.94 -9.57 11.47
C GLY A 202 6.71 -10.88 11.25
N GLU A 203 6.41 -11.62 10.20
CA GLU A 203 7.13 -12.84 9.81
C GLU A 203 8.55 -12.52 9.29
N PRO A 204 9.50 -13.49 9.39
CA PRO A 204 10.81 -13.39 8.76
C PRO A 204 10.72 -13.23 7.24
N LYS A 205 11.73 -12.59 6.63
CA LYS A 205 11.79 -12.34 5.18
C LYS A 205 11.65 -13.62 4.35
N GLU A 206 12.25 -14.70 4.78
CA GLU A 206 12.20 -16.00 4.13
C GLU A 206 10.78 -16.54 4.03
N GLU A 207 10.02 -16.44 5.14
CA GLU A 207 8.61 -16.84 5.18
C GLU A 207 7.74 -15.94 4.30
N PHE A 208 7.95 -14.62 4.38
CA PHE A 208 7.28 -13.66 3.50
C PHE A 208 7.47 -14.03 2.03
N LEU A 209 8.73 -14.24 1.59
CA LEU A 209 9.06 -14.57 0.20
C LEU A 209 8.48 -15.91 -0.21
N ARG A 210 8.52 -16.91 0.67
CA ARG A 210 7.95 -18.23 0.42
C ARG A 210 6.45 -18.13 0.13
N ILE A 211 5.72 -17.45 0.99
CA ILE A 211 4.27 -17.31 0.84
C ILE A 211 3.89 -16.39 -0.33
N LEU A 212 4.62 -15.31 -0.57
CA LEU A 212 4.41 -14.46 -1.73
C LEU A 212 4.56 -15.26 -3.04
N LYS A 213 5.70 -15.96 -3.20
CA LYS A 213 6.01 -16.76 -4.41
C LYS A 213 5.05 -17.94 -4.59
N TYR A 214 4.50 -18.46 -3.51
CA TYR A 214 3.47 -19.51 -3.57
C TYR A 214 2.09 -18.92 -3.95
N THR A 215 1.68 -17.81 -3.34
CA THR A 215 0.31 -17.29 -3.48
C THR A 215 0.08 -16.52 -4.78
N ALA A 216 1.04 -15.69 -5.20
CA ALA A 216 0.85 -14.82 -6.37
C ALA A 216 0.53 -15.58 -7.66
N PRO A 217 1.16 -16.73 -7.99
CA PRO A 217 0.81 -17.52 -9.17
C PRO A 217 -0.56 -18.22 -9.12
N LEU A 218 -1.19 -18.33 -7.92
CA LEU A 218 -2.54 -18.88 -7.78
C LEU A 218 -3.61 -17.93 -8.29
N LEU A 219 -3.30 -16.63 -8.37
CA LEU A 219 -4.23 -15.59 -8.81
C LEU A 219 -4.25 -15.45 -10.34
N PRO A 220 -5.41 -15.08 -10.94
CA PRO A 220 -5.53 -14.90 -12.39
C PRO A 220 -4.50 -13.92 -12.95
N GLU A 221 -3.91 -14.24 -14.10
CA GLU A 221 -2.91 -13.38 -14.76
C GLU A 221 -3.53 -12.15 -15.44
N ASP A 222 -4.80 -12.25 -15.84
CA ASP A 222 -5.58 -11.20 -16.51
C ASP A 222 -6.25 -10.22 -15.53
N LYS A 223 -6.06 -10.40 -14.20
CA LYS A 223 -6.63 -9.55 -13.16
C LYS A 223 -5.54 -8.87 -12.34
N PRO A 224 -5.76 -7.62 -11.89
CA PRO A 224 -4.83 -6.94 -10.99
C PRO A 224 -4.57 -7.74 -9.71
N ARG A 225 -3.28 -7.83 -9.32
CA ARG A 225 -2.81 -8.48 -8.10
C ARG A 225 -2.24 -7.42 -7.17
N TYR A 226 -2.81 -7.29 -6.00
CA TYR A 226 -2.40 -6.30 -5.01
C TYR A 226 -1.78 -6.97 -3.79
N LEU A 227 -0.55 -6.61 -3.42
CA LEU A 227 0.12 -7.03 -2.20
C LEU A 227 0.02 -5.93 -1.15
N MET A 228 -0.71 -6.23 -0.07
CA MET A 228 -1.10 -5.24 0.94
C MET A 228 0.03 -4.93 1.94
N GLY A 229 0.23 -3.65 2.25
CA GLY A 229 1.08 -3.19 3.36
C GLY A 229 2.59 -3.30 3.14
N VAL A 230 3.05 -3.48 1.91
CA VAL A 230 4.46 -3.69 1.56
C VAL A 230 5.08 -2.45 0.92
N GLY A 231 6.23 -1.98 1.45
CA GLY A 231 6.83 -0.73 0.96
C GLY A 231 8.33 -0.55 1.22
N THR A 232 9.08 -1.60 1.57
CA THR A 232 10.53 -1.53 1.48
C THR A 232 10.99 -1.81 0.05
N PRO A 233 12.07 -1.15 -0.44
CA PRO A 233 12.50 -1.27 -1.83
C PRO A 233 12.74 -2.71 -2.29
N ASP A 234 13.38 -3.52 -1.46
CA ASP A 234 13.67 -4.92 -1.74
C ASP A 234 12.39 -5.79 -1.83
N TYR A 235 11.41 -5.55 -0.98
CA TYR A 235 10.13 -6.26 -1.02
C TYR A 235 9.27 -5.84 -2.22
N LEU A 236 9.32 -4.56 -2.62
CA LEU A 236 8.62 -4.08 -3.82
C LEU A 236 9.16 -4.73 -5.09
N ILE A 237 10.49 -4.89 -5.20
CA ILE A 237 11.13 -5.59 -6.32
C ILE A 237 10.72 -7.06 -6.33
N GLU A 238 10.80 -7.76 -5.20
CA GLU A 238 10.37 -9.17 -5.10
C GLU A 238 8.88 -9.35 -5.42
N ALA A 239 8.03 -8.41 -5.00
CA ALA A 239 6.61 -8.41 -5.35
C ALA A 239 6.39 -8.28 -6.86
N ALA A 240 7.06 -7.34 -7.51
CA ALA A 240 6.98 -7.15 -8.95
C ALA A 240 7.49 -8.39 -9.73
N LEU A 241 8.60 -9.00 -9.29
CA LEU A 241 9.13 -10.25 -9.87
C LEU A 241 8.17 -11.44 -9.69
N ALA A 242 7.36 -11.44 -8.62
CA ALA A 242 6.32 -12.45 -8.40
C ALA A 242 5.03 -12.18 -9.21
N GLY A 243 4.97 -11.10 -10.00
CA GLY A 243 3.81 -10.74 -10.83
C GLY A 243 2.73 -9.94 -10.08
N VAL A 244 3.10 -9.24 -9.02
CA VAL A 244 2.23 -8.31 -8.30
C VAL A 244 2.18 -6.97 -9.03
N ASP A 245 0.99 -6.39 -9.15
CA ASP A 245 0.72 -5.13 -9.87
C ASP A 245 0.70 -3.91 -8.95
N MET A 246 0.33 -4.08 -7.69
CA MET A 246 0.05 -2.96 -6.78
C MET A 246 0.62 -3.25 -5.39
N CYS A 247 1.23 -2.25 -4.79
CA CYS A 247 1.65 -2.27 -3.37
C CYS A 247 1.37 -0.92 -2.72
N ASP A 248 1.11 -0.93 -1.41
CA ASP A 248 0.98 0.27 -0.59
C ASP A 248 1.81 0.16 0.69
N CYS A 249 2.21 1.26 1.25
CA CYS A 249 2.73 1.26 2.62
C CYS A 249 2.75 2.67 3.23
N VAL A 250 2.52 2.74 4.55
CA VAL A 250 2.72 3.98 5.33
C VAL A 250 4.20 4.29 5.61
N LEU A 251 5.09 3.34 5.29
CA LEU A 251 6.51 3.39 5.63
C LEU A 251 7.22 4.68 5.18
N PRO A 252 7.10 5.15 3.92
CA PRO A 252 7.86 6.30 3.46
C PRO A 252 7.60 7.56 4.29
N THR A 253 6.34 7.89 4.54
CA THR A 253 5.99 9.06 5.37
C THR A 253 6.24 8.82 6.86
N ARG A 254 6.11 7.58 7.35
CA ARG A 254 6.45 7.23 8.75
C ARG A 254 7.94 7.39 8.99
N MET A 255 8.79 6.85 8.13
CA MET A 255 10.24 7.01 8.20
C MET A 255 10.66 8.49 8.13
N ALA A 256 10.07 9.24 7.21
CA ALA A 256 10.31 10.66 7.05
C ALA A 256 10.08 11.46 8.35
N ARG A 257 8.94 11.23 8.99
CA ARG A 257 8.61 11.89 10.28
C ARG A 257 9.56 11.51 11.42
N ASN A 258 10.24 10.37 11.33
CA ASN A 258 11.24 9.91 12.27
C ASN A 258 12.68 10.22 11.80
N GLY A 259 12.86 11.14 10.86
CA GLY A 259 14.17 11.59 10.39
C GLY A 259 14.93 10.59 9.53
N SER A 260 14.26 9.60 8.93
CA SER A 260 14.90 8.60 8.08
C SER A 260 14.55 8.76 6.62
N ALA A 261 15.56 8.70 5.75
CA ALA A 261 15.44 8.72 4.29
C ALA A 261 15.79 7.38 3.67
N LEU A 262 15.07 7.02 2.60
CA LEU A 262 15.40 5.93 1.69
C LEU A 262 16.32 6.48 0.60
N THR A 263 17.45 5.86 0.32
CA THR A 263 18.33 6.30 -0.77
C THR A 263 18.82 5.11 -1.60
N HIS A 264 19.38 5.39 -2.78
CA HIS A 264 20.04 4.38 -3.62
C HIS A 264 21.22 3.68 -2.92
N TYR A 265 21.74 4.29 -1.84
CA TYR A 265 22.88 3.80 -1.07
C TYR A 265 22.50 3.22 0.29
N GLY A 266 21.21 3.06 0.55
CA GLY A 266 20.69 2.55 1.80
C GLY A 266 19.91 3.59 2.61
N LYS A 267 19.59 3.25 3.86
CA LYS A 267 18.83 4.13 4.76
C LYS A 267 19.74 5.16 5.41
N LEU A 268 19.39 6.44 5.34
CA LEU A 268 20.04 7.52 6.10
C LEU A 268 19.18 7.94 7.30
N ASN A 269 19.85 8.17 8.44
CA ASN A 269 19.21 8.80 9.59
C ASN A 269 19.71 10.23 9.75
N MET A 270 18.85 11.19 9.43
CA MET A 270 19.17 12.61 9.45
C MET A 270 19.39 13.19 10.87
N LEU A 271 19.11 12.41 11.92
CA LEU A 271 19.39 12.80 13.30
C LEU A 271 20.87 12.60 13.68
N ASN A 272 21.66 11.88 12.87
CA ASN A 272 23.05 11.57 13.15
C ASN A 272 23.94 12.82 13.00
N ALA A 273 24.91 12.97 13.93
CA ALA A 273 25.83 14.11 13.99
C ALA A 273 26.74 14.23 12.75
N CYS A 274 26.97 13.13 12.01
CA CYS A 274 27.78 13.18 10.77
C CYS A 274 27.20 14.13 9.71
N HIS A 275 25.91 14.49 9.80
CA HIS A 275 25.27 15.39 8.84
C HIS A 275 25.37 16.87 9.19
N ILE A 276 25.95 17.25 10.33
CA ILE A 276 26.04 18.67 10.77
C ILE A 276 26.74 19.56 9.72
N LYS A 277 27.78 19.05 9.09
CA LYS A 277 28.57 19.77 8.06
C LYS A 277 28.53 19.05 6.72
N ASP A 278 27.51 18.24 6.46
CA ASP A 278 27.33 17.54 5.17
C ASP A 278 26.49 18.41 4.23
N PHE A 279 27.18 19.21 3.42
CA PHE A 279 26.55 20.11 2.46
C PHE A 279 26.21 19.43 1.12
N THR A 280 26.29 18.10 1.05
CA THR A 280 25.88 17.34 -0.12
C THR A 280 24.36 17.15 -0.16
N THR A 281 23.84 16.76 -1.31
CA THR A 281 22.43 16.40 -1.48
C THR A 281 22.09 15.13 -0.72
N LEU A 282 20.80 14.94 -0.41
CA LEU A 282 20.32 13.76 0.31
C LEU A 282 20.63 12.46 -0.44
N ASP A 283 20.37 12.43 -1.73
CA ASP A 283 20.63 11.31 -2.64
C ASP A 283 20.98 11.86 -4.03
N PRO A 284 22.22 11.68 -4.52
CA PRO A 284 22.67 12.27 -5.80
C PRO A 284 21.96 11.65 -7.03
N ASP A 285 21.42 10.45 -6.91
CA ASP A 285 20.71 9.75 -7.99
C ASP A 285 19.19 10.01 -7.98
N CYS A 286 18.69 10.82 -7.04
CA CYS A 286 17.27 11.12 -6.88
C CYS A 286 16.90 12.45 -7.56
N ASP A 287 15.83 12.43 -8.35
CA ASP A 287 15.30 13.59 -9.09
C ASP A 287 14.34 14.47 -8.29
N CYS A 288 14.06 14.13 -7.01
CA CYS A 288 13.02 14.79 -6.24
C CYS A 288 13.35 16.27 -5.91
N TYR A 289 12.31 17.02 -5.56
CA TYR A 289 12.41 18.42 -5.14
C TYR A 289 13.41 18.61 -3.99
N THR A 290 13.40 17.72 -2.99
CA THR A 290 14.29 17.82 -1.82
C THR A 290 15.74 17.67 -2.22
N CYS A 291 16.08 16.68 -3.04
CA CYS A 291 17.46 16.44 -3.48
C CYS A 291 18.01 17.57 -4.39
N LYS A 292 17.14 18.21 -5.16
CA LYS A 292 17.54 19.33 -6.03
C LYS A 292 17.81 20.64 -5.29
N ASN A 293 17.21 20.83 -4.09
CA ASN A 293 17.18 22.14 -3.45
C ASN A 293 17.81 22.21 -2.06
N TYR A 294 18.02 21.06 -1.38
CA TYR A 294 18.43 21.07 0.04
C TYR A 294 19.58 20.12 0.29
N THR A 295 20.44 20.51 1.27
CA THR A 295 21.57 19.71 1.73
C THR A 295 21.20 18.87 2.95
N ARG A 296 21.96 17.80 3.20
CA ARG A 296 21.81 16.97 4.40
C ARG A 296 22.00 17.79 5.67
N ALA A 297 22.96 18.74 5.70
CA ALA A 297 23.17 19.62 6.84
C ALA A 297 21.93 20.46 7.18
N TYR A 298 21.26 21.02 6.17
CA TYR A 298 20.02 21.79 6.38
C TYR A 298 18.88 20.91 6.91
N ILE A 299 18.67 19.73 6.30
CA ILE A 299 17.65 18.79 6.76
C ILE A 299 17.95 18.33 8.20
N HIS A 300 19.23 18.00 8.52
CA HIS A 300 19.63 17.68 9.88
C HIS A 300 19.29 18.82 10.86
N HIS A 301 19.61 20.07 10.50
CA HIS A 301 19.29 21.25 11.32
C HIS A 301 17.78 21.34 11.60
N LEU A 302 16.92 21.18 10.57
CA LEU A 302 15.47 21.23 10.71
C LEU A 302 14.96 20.19 11.74
N PHE A 303 15.47 18.97 11.71
CA PHE A 303 15.11 17.96 12.71
C PHE A 303 15.59 18.31 14.11
N LYS A 304 16.78 18.86 14.26
CA LYS A 304 17.29 19.32 15.57
C LYS A 304 16.50 20.51 16.11
N ALA A 305 16.09 21.40 15.24
CA ALA A 305 15.21 22.54 15.56
C ALA A 305 13.73 22.14 15.74
N LYS A 306 13.36 20.86 15.48
CA LYS A 306 11.99 20.34 15.51
C LYS A 306 11.05 21.05 14.52
N GLU A 307 11.60 21.53 13.41
CA GLU A 307 10.83 22.17 12.35
C GLU A 307 10.08 21.13 11.51
N ILE A 308 8.79 21.37 11.28
CA ILE A 308 7.90 20.48 10.51
C ILE A 308 8.43 20.30 9.08
N LEU A 309 9.09 21.31 8.52
CA LEU A 309 9.65 21.28 7.17
C LEU A 309 10.64 20.11 6.99
N GLY A 310 11.40 19.72 8.01
CA GLY A 310 12.30 18.56 7.93
C GLY A 310 11.56 17.26 7.58
N ALA A 311 10.49 16.97 8.30
CA ALA A 311 9.66 15.79 8.07
C ALA A 311 8.94 15.86 6.69
N ARG A 312 8.52 17.05 6.26
CA ARG A 312 7.91 17.28 4.95
C ARG A 312 8.89 17.02 3.80
N LEU A 313 10.09 17.60 3.85
CA LEU A 313 11.13 17.39 2.83
C LEU A 313 11.51 15.90 2.69
N LEU A 314 11.66 15.19 3.81
CA LEU A 314 11.89 13.75 3.76
C LEU A 314 10.67 12.96 3.24
N SER A 315 9.44 13.41 3.48
CA SER A 315 8.24 12.78 2.92
C SER A 315 8.20 12.90 1.40
N ILE A 316 8.49 14.09 0.86
CA ILE A 316 8.63 14.31 -0.58
C ILE A 316 9.68 13.35 -1.17
N HIS A 317 10.85 13.28 -0.54
CA HIS A 317 11.92 12.43 -1.02
C HIS A 317 11.55 10.94 -0.98
N ASN A 318 11.11 10.42 0.17
CA ASN A 318 10.81 8.99 0.32
C ASN A 318 9.65 8.52 -0.58
N LEU A 319 8.63 9.37 -0.77
CA LEU A 319 7.51 9.07 -1.67
C LEU A 319 7.98 9.04 -3.13
N ARG A 320 8.72 10.08 -3.58
CA ARG A 320 9.25 10.10 -4.94
C ARG A 320 10.20 8.95 -5.20
N PHE A 321 11.03 8.59 -4.21
CA PHE A 321 11.95 7.46 -4.31
C PHE A 321 11.22 6.14 -4.61
N LEU A 322 10.12 5.83 -3.88
CA LEU A 322 9.37 4.58 -4.10
C LEU A 322 8.55 4.60 -5.39
N VAL A 323 7.97 5.74 -5.75
CA VAL A 323 7.25 5.87 -7.03
C VAL A 323 8.22 5.71 -8.20
N ASN A 324 9.38 6.39 -8.16
CA ASN A 324 10.42 6.26 -9.18
C ASN A 324 10.99 4.83 -9.24
N LEU A 325 11.16 4.17 -8.09
CA LEU A 325 11.57 2.76 -8.08
C LEU A 325 10.62 1.90 -8.93
N MET A 326 9.30 2.09 -8.79
CA MET A 326 8.32 1.31 -9.55
C MET A 326 8.25 1.74 -11.03
N GLU A 327 8.50 3.01 -11.35
CA GLU A 327 8.71 3.48 -12.73
C GLU A 327 9.89 2.75 -13.38
N ASN A 328 11.04 2.70 -12.70
CA ASN A 328 12.24 2.00 -13.17
C ASN A 328 12.03 0.46 -13.29
N VAL A 329 11.27 -0.13 -12.38
CA VAL A 329 10.89 -1.56 -12.44
C VAL A 329 10.05 -1.84 -13.69
N ARG A 330 9.09 -0.97 -14.04
CA ARG A 330 8.29 -1.11 -15.28
C ARG A 330 9.16 -1.05 -16.54
N GLU A 331 10.14 -0.16 -16.56
CA GLU A 331 11.06 -0.02 -17.71
C GLU A 331 12.01 -1.22 -17.85
N ALA A 332 12.46 -1.78 -16.73
CA ALA A 332 13.48 -2.84 -16.73
C ALA A 332 12.92 -4.26 -16.88
N ILE A 333 11.63 -4.46 -16.67
CA ILE A 333 10.97 -5.75 -16.91
C ILE A 333 10.24 -5.70 -18.27
N PRO A 334 10.93 -5.94 -19.42
CA PRO A 334 10.42 -5.71 -20.77
C PRO A 334 9.14 -6.49 -21.10
N ASN A 335 8.88 -7.54 -20.34
CA ASN A 335 7.73 -8.43 -20.53
C ASN A 335 6.61 -8.26 -19.51
N PHE A 336 6.66 -7.27 -18.62
CA PHE A 336 5.56 -7.03 -17.70
C PHE A 336 4.31 -6.55 -18.46
N SER A 337 4.52 -5.77 -19.53
CA SER A 337 3.46 -5.35 -20.47
C SER A 337 3.26 -6.34 -21.63
N GLU A 338 4.28 -7.09 -22.06
CA GLU A 338 4.20 -8.02 -23.20
C GLU A 338 3.53 -9.35 -22.84
N ARG A 339 3.63 -9.83 -21.60
CA ARG A 339 2.83 -10.98 -21.12
C ARG A 339 1.32 -10.70 -21.14
N ARG A 340 0.93 -9.42 -21.29
CA ARG A 340 -0.48 -8.98 -21.31
C ARG A 340 -0.93 -8.30 -22.61
N ARG A 341 -0.11 -8.25 -23.68
CA ARG A 341 -0.53 -7.72 -25.00
C ARG A 341 -0.19 -8.70 -26.12
N PRO A 342 -1.12 -8.93 -27.08
CA PRO A 342 -0.74 -9.48 -28.37
C PRO A 342 0.18 -8.49 -29.08
N SER A 343 1.27 -9.00 -29.64
CA SER A 343 2.35 -8.34 -30.31
C SER A 343 1.99 -7.19 -31.24
N SER A 344 2.45 -5.96 -30.99
CA SER A 344 2.87 -5.00 -32.03
C SER A 344 3.44 -3.71 -31.42
N ARG A 345 4.76 -3.66 -31.14
CA ARG A 345 5.61 -2.45 -31.19
C ARG A 345 7.09 -2.81 -31.03
N PRO A 346 8.01 -2.19 -31.78
CA PRO A 346 9.45 -2.43 -31.65
C PRO A 346 10.04 -1.80 -30.37
N PRO A 347 11.17 -2.34 -29.84
CA PRO A 347 11.79 -1.85 -28.61
C PRO A 347 12.40 -0.44 -28.81
N LEU A 348 12.25 0.42 -27.77
CA LEU A 348 12.87 1.74 -27.73
C LEU A 348 14.39 1.62 -27.49
N PRO A 349 15.23 2.40 -28.20
CA PRO A 349 16.66 2.42 -27.96
C PRO A 349 17.01 3.26 -26.72
N ASN A 350 17.94 2.73 -25.90
CA ASN A 350 18.58 3.36 -24.73
C ASN A 350 17.80 3.42 -23.40
N SER A 351 17.34 2.29 -22.89
CA SER A 351 17.04 2.16 -21.48
C SER A 351 18.30 1.72 -20.70
N ARG A 352 18.59 2.40 -19.58
CA ARG A 352 19.74 2.09 -18.71
C ARG A 352 19.42 0.89 -17.81
N PRO A 353 19.89 -0.35 -18.12
CA PRO A 353 19.65 -1.53 -17.27
C PRO A 353 20.43 -1.50 -15.94
N ILE A 354 21.25 -0.46 -15.72
CA ILE A 354 22.28 -0.42 -14.68
C ILE A 354 21.74 -0.27 -13.27
N VAL A 355 20.57 0.36 -13.09
CA VAL A 355 20.05 0.66 -11.74
C VAL A 355 19.44 -0.59 -11.08
N ILE A 356 18.70 -1.39 -11.81
CA ILE A 356 18.08 -2.62 -11.24
C ILE A 356 19.13 -3.71 -11.01
N ILE A 357 20.15 -3.84 -11.87
CA ILE A 357 21.25 -4.79 -11.65
C ILE A 357 22.05 -4.40 -10.39
N ARG A 358 22.23 -3.12 -10.08
CA ARG A 358 22.80 -2.68 -8.79
C ARG A 358 21.88 -2.99 -7.60
N PHE A 359 20.55 -2.92 -7.76
CA PHE A 359 19.60 -3.36 -6.73
C PHE A 359 19.55 -4.87 -6.56
N ILE A 360 19.74 -5.66 -7.62
CA ILE A 360 19.67 -7.14 -7.57
C ILE A 360 21.03 -7.76 -7.17
N HIS A 361 22.16 -7.16 -7.54
CA HIS A 361 23.52 -7.71 -7.29
C HIS A 361 24.38 -6.90 -6.31
N GLY A 362 23.96 -5.69 -5.92
CA GLY A 362 24.62 -4.91 -4.87
C GLY A 362 24.18 -5.43 -3.50
N SER A 363 25.11 -5.97 -2.73
CA SER A 363 24.92 -6.48 -1.38
C SER A 363 24.11 -5.52 -0.51
N PHE A 364 22.83 -5.77 -0.32
CA PHE A 364 21.92 -5.11 0.62
C PHE A 364 22.25 -5.47 2.09
N GLN A 365 23.51 -5.52 2.45
CA GLN A 365 23.94 -5.80 3.86
C GLN A 365 23.59 -4.67 4.83
N GLY A 366 23.08 -3.53 4.37
CA GLY A 366 22.72 -2.37 5.20
C GLY A 366 21.24 -2.27 5.60
N TRP A 367 20.35 -3.07 5.05
CA TRP A 367 18.91 -3.01 5.35
C TRP A 367 18.51 -4.02 6.44
N ARG A 368 18.94 -3.79 7.69
CA ARG A 368 18.34 -4.49 8.84
C ARG A 368 17.16 -3.67 9.34
N ILE A 369 15.97 -4.25 9.25
CA ILE A 369 14.77 -3.74 9.92
C ILE A 369 14.90 -4.11 11.40
N THR A 370 15.16 -3.13 12.25
CA THR A 370 14.85 -3.26 13.67
C THR A 370 13.36 -3.00 13.82
N HIS A 371 12.62 -4.04 14.13
CA HIS A 371 11.22 -3.90 14.53
C HIS A 371 11.16 -3.06 15.81
N ALA A 372 10.40 -1.97 15.77
CA ALA A 372 9.93 -1.24 16.94
C ALA A 372 8.43 -0.99 16.77
#